data_4aa81ee71c7f31fc0ec7f2493175d96b
#
_entry.id   4aa81ee71c7f31fc0ec7f2493175d96b
#
_cell.length_a   1.000
_cell.length_b   1.000
_cell.length_c   1.000
_cell.angle_alpha   90.00
_cell.angle_beta   90.00
_cell.angle_gamma   90.00
#
_symmetry.space_group_name_H-M   'P 1'
#
loop_
_entity.id
_entity.type
_entity.pdbx_description
1 polymer ?
#
loop_
_entity_poly.entity_id
_entity_poly.type
_entity_poly.pdbx_seq_one_letter_code
_entity_poly.pdbx_strand_id
1 'polypeptide(L)'
;MYRSGLMAEQIFKNPTGKGDIKLNECKLSKSIPDYESRAERIPELDKNYVDFGIQYKLAQIIKSKEDTFKNEIPIHIALKGHMGTGKDHDIEQLAAKLNYPYYRIPLSGEVRDVTLLGSVQLYGDGVGGTDSKWQDGELTRALRGPSIINLSELNAAGPEVLFALHSLLDRHKKLELPNGEVIELRNDSYIFGTMNPTSLRDYAGTQTLNKAFADRWVIWDKPFPNKEQLESIFKKRYPKLQNEFTDLIIKLAIEINNSFLSDDISINIETPMSLRTVVERIPVGLDLYKNASDPLHETWKNMVLPHVNPEDLDHYSTLWNTVVRNGPNIKPSL
;
A
#
# COMPACT_ATOMS: atom_id res chain seq x y z
N MET A 1 -13.64 4.21 19.58
CA MET A 1 -13.64 5.22 20.68
C MET A 1 -12.91 6.45 20.18
N TYR A 2 -13.66 7.49 19.77
CA TYR A 2 -13.06 8.73 19.25
C TYR A 2 -12.40 9.50 20.39
N ARG A 3 -11.13 9.85 20.23
CA ARG A 3 -10.44 10.76 21.14
C ARG A 3 -10.99 12.17 20.94
N SER A 4 -11.95 12.59 21.76
CA SER A 4 -12.35 13.99 21.89
C SER A 4 -11.32 14.70 22.79
N GLY A 5 -10.46 15.51 22.19
CA GLY A 5 -9.46 16.26 22.93
C GLY A 5 -8.64 17.16 22.00
N LEU A 6 -7.82 18.03 22.56
CA LEU A 6 -6.83 18.87 21.87
C LEU A 6 -6.16 18.11 20.71
N MET A 7 -5.84 18.80 19.60
CA MET A 7 -5.10 18.21 18.50
C MET A 7 -3.86 17.51 19.06
N ALA A 8 -3.81 16.17 18.96
CA ALA A 8 -2.61 15.45 19.32
C ALA A 8 -1.58 15.62 18.21
N GLU A 9 -0.38 16.03 18.57
CA GLU A 9 0.73 16.16 17.65
C GLU A 9 1.40 14.79 17.52
N GLN A 10 1.50 14.29 16.28
CA GLN A 10 2.18 13.04 15.99
C GLN A 10 3.64 13.29 15.60
N ILE A 11 4.53 12.52 16.20
CA ILE A 11 5.97 12.62 15.98
C ILE A 11 6.43 11.52 15.03
N PHE A 12 7.10 11.93 13.96
CA PHE A 12 7.75 11.05 12.99
C PHE A 12 9.25 11.11 13.18
N LYS A 13 9.82 10.01 13.66
CA LYS A 13 11.24 9.92 13.99
C LYS A 13 12.10 9.95 12.74
N ASN A 14 13.13 10.80 12.73
CA ASN A 14 14.12 10.80 11.69
C ASN A 14 15.03 9.56 11.83
N PRO A 15 15.16 8.70 10.79
CA PRO A 15 16.04 7.54 10.83
C PRO A 15 17.52 7.89 11.14
N THR A 16 17.95 9.13 10.82
CA THR A 16 19.31 9.60 11.10
C THR A 16 19.47 10.19 12.51
N GLY A 17 18.40 10.23 13.30
CA GLY A 17 18.40 10.71 14.67
C GLY A 17 18.39 12.23 14.83
N LYS A 18 18.21 13.02 13.77
CA LYS A 18 18.17 14.50 13.85
C LYS A 18 16.93 15.06 13.14
N GLY A 19 16.22 15.95 13.84
CA GLY A 19 15.12 16.71 13.24
C GLY A 19 13.86 15.86 13.00
N ASP A 20 13.22 15.40 14.08
CA ASP A 20 11.93 14.75 14.04
C ASP A 20 10.85 15.67 13.44
N ILE A 21 9.90 15.11 12.71
CA ILE A 21 8.78 15.84 12.11
C ILE A 21 7.56 15.70 13.00
N LYS A 22 6.88 16.82 13.19
CA LYS A 22 5.66 16.92 13.95
C LYS A 22 4.53 17.36 13.05
N LEU A 23 3.46 16.59 13.01
CA LEU A 23 2.23 16.87 12.28
C LEU A 23 1.04 16.76 13.21
N ASN A 24 0.04 17.61 12.98
CA ASN A 24 -1.23 17.53 13.70
C ASN A 24 -2.09 16.40 13.17
N GLU A 25 -2.81 15.73 14.07
CA GLU A 25 -3.87 14.80 13.69
C GLU A 25 -5.01 15.52 12.96
N CYS A 26 -5.65 14.82 12.03
CA CYS A 26 -6.86 15.30 11.39
C CYS A 26 -7.97 15.46 12.41
N LYS A 27 -8.62 16.63 12.41
CA LYS A 27 -9.81 16.89 13.18
C LYS A 27 -11.04 16.83 12.27
N LEU A 28 -11.63 15.66 12.19
CA LEU A 28 -12.83 15.48 11.41
C LEU A 28 -14.00 16.22 12.09
N SER A 29 -14.54 17.25 11.43
CA SER A 29 -15.68 18.02 11.95
C SER A 29 -16.99 17.26 11.72
N LYS A 30 -17.86 17.23 12.73
CA LYS A 30 -19.23 16.66 12.59
C LYS A 30 -20.13 17.42 11.58
N SER A 31 -19.72 18.62 11.18
CA SER A 31 -20.45 19.40 10.17
C SER A 31 -20.11 19.00 8.72
N ILE A 32 -19.13 18.14 8.52
CA ILE A 32 -18.77 17.67 7.18
C ILE A 32 -19.84 16.67 6.70
N PRO A 33 -20.31 16.78 5.45
CA PRO A 33 -21.15 15.75 4.85
C PRO A 33 -20.52 14.36 5.00
N ASP A 34 -21.33 13.35 5.26
CA ASP A 34 -20.90 11.96 5.44
C ASP A 34 -19.90 11.72 6.58
N TYR A 35 -19.98 12.53 7.65
CA TYR A 35 -19.06 12.43 8.80
C TYR A 35 -18.91 11.00 9.32
N GLU A 36 -20.01 10.26 9.53
CA GLU A 36 -19.99 8.90 10.07
C GLU A 36 -19.23 7.94 9.13
N SER A 37 -19.57 7.97 7.84
CA SER A 37 -18.91 7.15 6.83
C SER A 37 -17.42 7.49 6.70
N ARG A 38 -17.03 8.76 6.85
CA ARG A 38 -15.62 9.17 6.85
C ARG A 38 -14.89 8.71 8.10
N ALA A 39 -15.54 8.80 9.23
CA ALA A 39 -14.98 8.38 10.50
C ALA A 39 -14.71 6.86 10.54
N GLU A 40 -15.58 6.06 9.94
CA GLU A 40 -15.38 4.61 9.77
C GLU A 40 -14.20 4.26 8.85
N ARG A 41 -13.79 5.19 7.99
CA ARG A 41 -12.64 5.01 7.09
C ARG A 41 -11.29 5.36 7.73
N ILE A 42 -11.25 5.80 8.98
CA ILE A 42 -9.98 6.00 9.69
C ILE A 42 -9.45 4.62 10.07
N PRO A 43 -8.31 4.20 9.51
CA PRO A 43 -7.82 2.85 9.77
C PRO A 43 -7.29 2.71 11.19
N GLU A 44 -7.29 1.48 11.67
CA GLU A 44 -6.65 1.16 12.94
C GLU A 44 -5.13 1.16 12.79
N LEU A 45 -4.45 1.64 13.82
CA LEU A 45 -2.99 1.57 13.88
C LEU A 45 -2.56 0.12 14.12
N ASP A 46 -1.86 -0.48 13.17
CA ASP A 46 -1.27 -1.81 13.33
C ASP A 46 -0.16 -1.75 14.40
N LYS A 47 -0.41 -2.38 15.53
CA LYS A 47 0.55 -2.47 16.64
C LYS A 47 1.85 -3.18 16.25
N ASN A 48 1.79 -4.02 15.22
CA ASN A 48 2.91 -4.79 14.70
C ASN A 48 3.59 -4.13 13.49
N TYR A 49 3.10 -2.97 13.06
CA TYR A 49 3.73 -2.21 11.97
C TYR A 49 5.14 -1.78 12.37
N VAL A 50 6.10 -2.04 11.51
CA VAL A 50 7.50 -1.60 11.65
C VAL A 50 7.80 -0.57 10.58
N ASP A 51 8.07 0.66 11.00
CA ASP A 51 8.47 1.74 10.10
C ASP A 51 9.98 1.67 9.82
N PHE A 52 10.35 1.61 8.56
CA PHE A 52 11.74 1.68 8.09
C PHE A 52 12.11 3.06 7.53
N GLY A 53 11.53 4.10 8.08
CA GLY A 53 11.78 5.48 7.71
C GLY A 53 10.89 6.01 6.59
N ILE A 54 9.96 5.20 6.06
CA ILE A 54 9.03 5.67 5.03
C ILE A 54 8.01 6.65 5.62
N GLN A 55 7.54 6.42 6.84
CA GLN A 55 6.62 7.32 7.53
C GLN A 55 7.22 8.72 7.71
N TYR A 56 8.51 8.79 8.07
CA TYR A 56 9.22 10.04 8.16
C TYR A 56 9.26 10.78 6.82
N LYS A 57 9.58 10.09 5.73
CA LYS A 57 9.63 10.67 4.39
C LYS A 57 8.26 11.20 3.94
N LEU A 58 7.20 10.41 4.14
CA LEU A 58 5.84 10.83 3.83
C LEU A 58 5.40 12.04 4.66
N ALA A 59 5.69 12.04 5.95
CA ALA A 59 5.41 13.16 6.85
C ALA A 59 6.20 14.42 6.45
N GLN A 60 7.45 14.26 5.98
CA GLN A 60 8.28 15.38 5.51
C GLN A 60 7.64 16.12 4.35
N ILE A 61 7.02 15.39 3.42
CA ILE A 61 6.34 16.01 2.28
C ILE A 61 5.08 16.75 2.73
N ILE A 62 4.28 16.15 3.62
CA ILE A 62 3.11 16.83 4.19
C ILE A 62 3.56 18.14 4.84
N LYS A 63 4.60 18.10 5.68
CA LYS A 63 5.14 19.27 6.36
C LYS A 63 5.66 20.33 5.39
N SER A 64 6.40 19.91 4.36
CA SER A 64 6.89 20.83 3.32
C SER A 64 5.76 21.48 2.53
N LYS A 65 4.71 20.71 2.18
CA LYS A 65 3.53 21.22 1.51
C LYS A 65 2.83 22.29 2.34
N GLU A 66 2.69 22.08 3.63
CA GLU A 66 2.00 23.00 4.54
C GLU A 66 2.84 24.24 4.86
N ASP A 67 4.08 24.05 5.31
CA ASP A 67 4.90 25.12 5.88
C ASP A 67 5.65 25.92 4.80
N THR A 68 6.31 25.23 3.87
CA THR A 68 7.21 25.84 2.90
C THR A 68 6.44 26.36 1.69
N PHE A 69 5.57 25.52 1.15
CA PHE A 69 4.83 25.84 -0.08
C PHE A 69 3.41 26.37 0.19
N LYS A 70 2.98 26.44 1.45
CA LYS A 70 1.68 26.97 1.90
C LYS A 70 0.51 26.43 1.05
N ASN A 71 0.62 25.19 0.65
CA ASN A 71 -0.33 24.50 -0.23
C ASN A 71 -0.49 25.11 -1.64
N GLU A 72 0.40 25.98 -2.09
CA GLU A 72 0.33 26.57 -3.42
C GLU A 72 0.79 25.59 -4.52
N ILE A 73 1.80 24.76 -4.20
CA ILE A 73 2.36 23.77 -5.13
C ILE A 73 1.80 22.41 -4.78
N PRO A 74 1.17 21.70 -5.73
CA PRO A 74 0.76 20.31 -5.51
C PRO A 74 2.02 19.44 -5.49
N ILE A 75 2.13 18.61 -4.44
CA ILE A 75 3.19 17.62 -4.31
C ILE A 75 2.51 16.28 -4.04
N HIS A 76 2.69 15.35 -4.96
CA HIS A 76 2.15 13.99 -4.86
C HIS A 76 3.29 12.98 -4.87
N ILE A 77 3.17 11.92 -4.09
CA ILE A 77 4.20 10.88 -3.99
C ILE A 77 3.63 9.57 -4.47
N ALA A 78 4.39 8.90 -5.33
CA ALA A 78 4.14 7.53 -5.72
C ALA A 78 5.23 6.60 -5.16
N LEU A 79 4.83 5.57 -4.44
CA LEU A 79 5.72 4.50 -4.00
C LEU A 79 5.82 3.45 -5.12
N LYS A 80 7.00 3.28 -5.68
CA LYS A 80 7.30 2.27 -6.70
C LYS A 80 8.03 1.09 -6.05
N GLY A 81 7.53 -0.11 -6.23
CA GLY A 81 8.16 -1.32 -5.69
C GLY A 81 7.41 -2.56 -6.11
N HIS A 82 8.04 -3.70 -5.97
CA HIS A 82 7.45 -4.97 -6.36
C HIS A 82 6.20 -5.32 -5.55
N MET A 83 5.41 -6.25 -6.07
CA MET A 83 4.21 -6.73 -5.41
C MET A 83 4.53 -7.24 -3.99
N GLY A 84 3.67 -6.89 -3.02
CA GLY A 84 3.81 -7.36 -1.65
C GLY A 84 4.96 -6.75 -0.84
N THR A 85 5.53 -5.60 -1.26
CA THR A 85 6.52 -4.84 -0.46
C THR A 85 5.88 -3.94 0.61
N GLY A 86 4.55 -3.91 0.73
CA GLY A 86 3.83 -3.14 1.75
C GLY A 86 3.61 -1.67 1.42
N LYS A 87 3.63 -1.27 0.14
CA LYS A 87 3.42 0.13 -0.30
C LYS A 87 2.12 0.74 0.20
N ASP A 88 0.99 0.05 -0.04
CA ASP A 88 -0.34 0.53 0.38
C ASP A 88 -0.45 0.58 1.90
N HIS A 89 0.13 -0.41 2.59
CA HIS A 89 0.10 -0.48 4.04
C HIS A 89 0.87 0.68 4.71
N ASP A 90 1.97 1.15 4.12
CA ASP A 90 2.67 2.32 4.64
C ASP A 90 1.80 3.58 4.61
N ILE A 91 1.05 3.79 3.51
CA ILE A 91 0.15 4.95 3.36
C ILE A 91 -1.05 4.81 4.30
N GLU A 92 -1.59 3.61 4.44
CA GLU A 92 -2.66 3.30 5.38
C GLU A 92 -2.24 3.59 6.83
N GLN A 93 -1.04 3.14 7.23
CA GLN A 93 -0.51 3.40 8.57
C GLN A 93 -0.16 4.87 8.83
N LEU A 94 0.18 5.63 7.78
CA LEU A 94 0.27 7.09 7.87
C LEU A 94 -1.11 7.70 8.19
N ALA A 95 -2.15 7.27 7.49
CA ALA A 95 -3.52 7.72 7.72
C ALA A 95 -3.99 7.37 9.14
N ALA A 96 -3.74 6.14 9.59
CA ALA A 96 -4.04 5.68 10.94
C ALA A 96 -3.36 6.55 12.01
N LYS A 97 -2.06 6.82 11.83
CA LYS A 97 -1.27 7.62 12.78
C LYS A 97 -1.70 9.08 12.84
N LEU A 98 -2.11 9.64 11.71
CA LEU A 98 -2.58 11.03 11.59
C LEU A 98 -4.10 11.16 11.79
N ASN A 99 -4.81 10.08 12.09
CA ASN A 99 -6.26 10.06 12.29
C ASN A 99 -7.05 10.58 11.07
N TYR A 100 -6.58 10.29 9.85
CA TYR A 100 -7.22 10.67 8.59
C TYR A 100 -8.12 9.58 8.03
N PRO A 101 -9.29 9.93 7.45
CA PRO A 101 -10.02 9.02 6.59
C PRO A 101 -9.15 8.57 5.43
N TYR A 102 -9.05 7.25 5.22
CA TYR A 102 -8.24 6.63 4.19
C TYR A 102 -9.09 6.08 3.06
N TYR A 103 -8.76 6.49 1.84
CA TYR A 103 -9.41 6.04 0.62
C TYR A 103 -8.40 5.35 -0.27
N ARG A 104 -8.43 4.02 -0.28
CA ARG A 104 -7.66 3.23 -1.24
C ARG A 104 -8.48 3.03 -2.50
N ILE A 105 -8.01 3.60 -3.60
CA ILE A 105 -8.67 3.56 -4.91
C ILE A 105 -7.79 2.77 -5.88
N PRO A 106 -8.10 1.49 -6.14
CA PRO A 106 -7.34 0.70 -7.09
C PRO A 106 -7.65 1.16 -8.51
N LEU A 107 -6.60 1.46 -9.28
CA LEU A 107 -6.69 1.88 -10.66
C LEU A 107 -6.36 0.69 -11.58
N SER A 108 -7.31 -0.21 -11.79
CA SER A 108 -7.17 -1.29 -12.78
C SER A 108 -7.57 -0.82 -14.17
N GLY A 109 -7.17 -1.57 -15.21
CA GLY A 109 -7.57 -1.26 -16.59
C GLY A 109 -9.08 -1.32 -16.85
N GLU A 110 -9.85 -1.88 -15.91
CA GLU A 110 -11.33 -1.97 -15.99
C GLU A 110 -12.03 -0.85 -15.21
N VAL A 111 -11.29 -0.04 -14.44
CA VAL A 111 -11.88 1.09 -13.71
C VAL A 111 -12.35 2.14 -14.70
N ARG A 112 -13.64 2.45 -14.62
CA ARG A 112 -14.26 3.50 -15.43
C ARG A 112 -14.32 4.80 -14.64
N ASP A 113 -14.33 5.90 -15.37
CA ASP A 113 -14.56 7.24 -14.85
C ASP A 113 -15.81 7.34 -13.96
N VAL A 114 -16.92 6.68 -14.36
CA VAL A 114 -18.17 6.64 -13.57
C VAL A 114 -17.99 6.04 -12.18
N THR A 115 -17.14 5.05 -12.02
CA THR A 115 -16.84 4.45 -10.71
C THR A 115 -15.97 5.36 -9.86
N LEU A 116 -15.03 6.05 -10.52
CA LEU A 116 -14.09 6.94 -9.88
C LEU A 116 -14.73 8.30 -9.52
N LEU A 117 -15.41 8.91 -10.49
CA LEU A 117 -15.96 10.25 -10.39
C LEU A 117 -17.41 10.25 -9.89
N GLY A 118 -18.22 9.32 -10.37
CA GLY A 118 -19.64 9.22 -10.06
C GLY A 118 -20.51 9.18 -11.31
N SER A 119 -21.80 9.01 -11.09
CA SER A 119 -22.79 8.93 -12.16
C SER A 119 -24.17 9.34 -11.66
N VAL A 120 -25.05 9.63 -12.62
CA VAL A 120 -26.47 9.82 -12.33
C VAL A 120 -27.12 8.45 -12.13
N GLN A 121 -27.76 8.28 -10.97
CA GLN A 121 -28.54 7.10 -10.66
C GLN A 121 -30.03 7.39 -10.77
N LEU A 122 -30.79 6.43 -11.28
CA LEU A 122 -32.24 6.50 -11.38
C LEU A 122 -32.88 5.81 -10.18
N TYR A 123 -33.80 6.47 -9.54
CA TYR A 123 -34.57 5.96 -8.41
C TYR A 123 -36.06 6.05 -8.72
N GLY A 124 -36.82 5.05 -8.30
CA GLY A 124 -38.27 5.14 -8.30
C GLY A 124 -38.75 6.20 -7.29
N ASP A 125 -39.67 7.10 -7.70
CA ASP A 125 -40.22 8.16 -6.86
C ASP A 125 -41.31 7.66 -5.88
N GLY A 126 -41.63 6.37 -5.91
CA GLY A 126 -42.64 5.74 -5.05
C GLY A 126 -44.08 5.92 -5.52
N VAL A 127 -44.32 6.71 -6.57
CA VAL A 127 -45.65 6.98 -7.15
C VAL A 127 -45.77 6.59 -8.62
N GLY A 128 -44.82 5.83 -9.11
CA GLY A 128 -44.81 5.29 -10.49
C GLY A 128 -43.97 6.08 -11.49
N GLY A 129 -43.28 7.13 -11.03
CA GLY A 129 -42.29 7.88 -11.81
C GLY A 129 -40.86 7.50 -11.48
N THR A 130 -39.94 8.17 -12.15
CA THR A 130 -38.48 7.97 -11.94
C THR A 130 -37.83 9.33 -11.65
N ASP A 131 -37.11 9.40 -10.55
CA ASP A 131 -36.24 10.53 -10.20
C ASP A 131 -34.77 10.20 -10.47
N SER A 132 -33.94 11.21 -10.70
CA SER A 132 -32.53 11.04 -10.97
C SER A 132 -31.70 11.83 -9.97
N LYS A 133 -30.68 11.18 -9.40
CA LYS A 133 -29.76 11.82 -8.47
C LYS A 133 -28.31 11.50 -8.86
N TRP A 134 -27.46 12.52 -8.72
CA TRP A 134 -26.03 12.32 -8.79
C TRP A 134 -25.54 11.50 -7.59
N GLN A 135 -24.73 10.48 -7.85
CA GLN A 135 -24.04 9.70 -6.84
C GLN A 135 -22.53 9.82 -7.06
N ASP A 136 -21.84 10.34 -6.04
CA ASP A 136 -20.39 10.48 -6.06
C ASP A 136 -19.68 9.13 -6.18
N GLY A 137 -18.67 9.07 -7.01
CA GLY A 137 -17.69 7.99 -7.05
C GLY A 137 -16.70 8.05 -5.87
N GLU A 138 -15.82 7.07 -5.79
CA GLU A 138 -14.95 6.94 -4.61
C GLU A 138 -13.96 8.10 -4.47
N LEU A 139 -13.38 8.59 -5.58
CA LEU A 139 -12.49 9.74 -5.56
C LEU A 139 -13.24 11.03 -5.20
N THR A 140 -14.41 11.25 -5.79
CA THR A 140 -15.26 12.41 -5.51
C THR A 140 -15.63 12.45 -4.03
N ARG A 141 -16.06 11.33 -3.46
CA ARG A 141 -16.33 11.22 -2.00
C ARG A 141 -15.10 11.56 -1.17
N ALA A 142 -13.94 11.06 -1.55
CA ALA A 142 -12.69 11.36 -0.85
C ALA A 142 -12.38 12.87 -0.85
N LEU A 143 -12.55 13.54 -1.99
CA LEU A 143 -12.23 14.97 -2.17
C LEU A 143 -13.19 15.92 -1.44
N ARG A 144 -14.41 15.49 -1.08
CA ARG A 144 -15.39 16.36 -0.39
C ARG A 144 -15.03 16.67 1.07
N GLY A 145 -13.99 16.08 1.62
CA GLY A 145 -13.53 16.34 3.00
C GLY A 145 -12.08 15.97 3.20
N PRO A 146 -11.54 16.18 4.41
CA PRO A 146 -10.18 15.78 4.76
C PRO A 146 -9.96 14.31 4.48
N SER A 147 -8.86 13.95 3.82
CA SER A 147 -8.60 12.57 3.43
C SER A 147 -7.13 12.32 3.08
N ILE A 148 -6.70 11.09 3.31
CA ILE A 148 -5.53 10.51 2.65
C ILE A 148 -6.03 9.57 1.56
N ILE A 149 -5.73 9.91 0.32
CA ILE A 149 -6.15 9.19 -0.89
C ILE A 149 -4.94 8.42 -1.42
N ASN A 150 -5.10 7.12 -1.57
CA ASN A 150 -4.10 6.26 -2.19
C ASN A 150 -4.62 5.74 -3.53
N LEU A 151 -4.12 6.30 -4.62
CA LEU A 151 -4.36 5.80 -5.97
C LEU A 151 -3.44 4.58 -6.18
N SER A 152 -3.95 3.39 -5.90
CA SER A 152 -3.11 2.18 -5.99
C SER A 152 -3.09 1.63 -7.41
N GLU A 153 -1.93 1.07 -7.78
CA GLU A 153 -1.67 0.50 -9.12
C GLU A 153 -1.76 1.54 -10.26
N LEU A 154 -1.15 2.73 -10.05
CA LEU A 154 -1.17 3.84 -11.00
C LEU A 154 -0.87 3.43 -12.44
N ASN A 155 0.05 2.51 -12.65
CA ASN A 155 0.48 2.05 -13.96
C ASN A 155 -0.35 0.91 -14.56
N ALA A 156 -1.43 0.51 -13.88
CA ALA A 156 -2.46 -0.37 -14.44
C ALA A 156 -3.69 0.40 -14.94
N ALA A 157 -3.75 1.72 -14.67
CA ALA A 157 -4.88 2.55 -15.06
C ALA A 157 -4.97 2.75 -16.57
N GLY A 158 -6.19 2.75 -17.09
CA GLY A 158 -6.45 3.14 -18.47
C GLY A 158 -6.13 4.62 -18.74
N PRO A 159 -5.79 4.98 -19.99
CA PRO A 159 -5.42 6.36 -20.34
C PRO A 159 -6.50 7.39 -20.01
N GLU A 160 -7.76 7.04 -20.14
CA GLU A 160 -8.92 7.89 -19.86
C GLU A 160 -8.97 8.31 -18.39
N VAL A 161 -8.77 7.36 -17.48
CA VAL A 161 -8.71 7.61 -16.04
C VAL A 161 -7.53 8.51 -15.69
N LEU A 162 -6.34 8.23 -16.24
CA LEU A 162 -5.16 9.06 -16.00
C LEU A 162 -5.38 10.49 -16.51
N PHE A 163 -6.04 10.65 -17.67
CA PHE A 163 -6.32 11.96 -18.24
C PHE A 163 -7.26 12.78 -17.35
N ALA A 164 -8.31 12.16 -16.81
CA ALA A 164 -9.23 12.82 -15.87
C ALA A 164 -8.52 13.34 -14.60
N LEU A 165 -7.44 12.66 -14.17
CA LEU A 165 -6.67 13.05 -12.98
C LEU A 165 -5.66 14.18 -13.23
N HIS A 166 -5.33 14.51 -14.48
CA HIS A 166 -4.28 15.49 -14.79
C HIS A 166 -4.51 16.85 -14.12
N SER A 167 -5.73 17.40 -14.26
CA SER A 167 -6.07 18.72 -13.71
C SER A 167 -6.12 18.74 -12.17
N LEU A 168 -6.50 17.61 -11.56
CA LEU A 168 -6.49 17.44 -10.11
C LEU A 168 -5.06 17.42 -9.54
N LEU A 169 -4.13 16.82 -10.27
CA LEU A 169 -2.75 16.60 -9.83
C LEU A 169 -1.81 17.75 -10.22
N ASP A 170 -2.25 18.71 -11.00
CA ASP A 170 -1.46 19.88 -11.38
C ASP A 170 -1.79 21.12 -10.51
N ARG A 171 -1.30 22.28 -10.91
CA ARG A 171 -1.50 23.54 -10.18
C ARG A 171 -2.97 23.98 -10.08
N HIS A 172 -3.84 23.51 -10.97
CA HIS A 172 -5.25 23.83 -10.93
C HIS A 172 -5.96 23.16 -9.78
N LYS A 173 -5.52 21.95 -9.36
CA LYS A 173 -6.07 21.18 -8.24
C LYS A 173 -7.57 20.93 -8.38
N LYS A 174 -8.09 20.85 -9.60
CA LYS A 174 -9.52 20.78 -9.91
C LYS A 174 -9.86 19.47 -10.61
N LEU A 175 -10.99 18.92 -10.22
CA LEU A 175 -11.62 17.78 -10.86
C LEU A 175 -12.98 18.20 -11.38
N GLU A 176 -13.18 18.12 -12.67
CA GLU A 176 -14.47 18.35 -13.31
C GLU A 176 -15.25 17.05 -13.37
N LEU A 177 -16.48 17.07 -12.82
CA LEU A 177 -17.35 15.92 -12.79
C LEU A 177 -18.28 15.88 -14.01
N PRO A 178 -18.76 14.72 -14.44
CA PRO A 178 -19.70 14.58 -15.55
C PRO A 178 -21.02 15.37 -15.40
N ASN A 179 -21.40 15.75 -14.18
CA ASN A 179 -22.57 16.60 -13.92
C ASN A 179 -22.28 18.11 -14.02
N GLY A 180 -21.05 18.50 -14.40
CA GLY A 180 -20.61 19.90 -14.52
C GLY A 180 -20.13 20.54 -13.22
N GLU A 181 -20.17 19.83 -12.09
CA GLU A 181 -19.59 20.31 -10.83
C GLU A 181 -18.06 20.27 -10.91
N VAL A 182 -17.40 21.27 -10.34
CA VAL A 182 -15.94 21.32 -10.22
C VAL A 182 -15.56 21.20 -8.74
N ILE A 183 -14.76 20.18 -8.42
CA ILE A 183 -14.24 19.97 -7.07
C ILE A 183 -12.79 20.37 -7.01
N GLU A 184 -12.40 21.13 -6.00
CA GLU A 184 -11.01 21.48 -5.74
C GLU A 184 -10.39 20.54 -4.69
N LEU A 185 -9.12 20.15 -4.93
CA LEU A 185 -8.35 19.42 -3.92
C LEU A 185 -8.12 20.30 -2.70
N ARG A 186 -8.62 19.86 -1.58
CA ARG A 186 -8.52 20.58 -0.30
C ARG A 186 -7.07 20.62 0.20
N ASN A 187 -6.74 21.63 0.97
CA ASN A 187 -5.43 21.76 1.60
C ASN A 187 -5.15 20.66 2.64
N ASP A 188 -6.21 20.18 3.30
CA ASP A 188 -6.21 19.10 4.28
C ASP A 188 -6.49 17.73 3.65
N SER A 189 -6.26 17.58 2.35
CA SER A 189 -6.30 16.31 1.64
C SER A 189 -4.97 16.03 0.94
N TYR A 190 -4.54 14.78 0.99
CA TYR A 190 -3.24 14.34 0.47
C TYR A 190 -3.44 13.17 -0.49
N ILE A 191 -2.85 13.27 -1.68
CA ILE A 191 -2.90 12.21 -2.69
C ILE A 191 -1.54 11.54 -2.75
N PHE A 192 -1.55 10.24 -2.52
CA PHE A 192 -0.44 9.33 -2.70
C PHE A 192 -0.78 8.32 -3.80
N GLY A 193 0.24 7.70 -4.36
CA GLY A 193 0.06 6.63 -5.32
C GLY A 193 0.97 5.45 -5.04
N THR A 194 0.59 4.29 -5.55
CA THR A 194 1.46 3.12 -5.57
C THR A 194 1.52 2.53 -6.97
N MET A 195 2.67 1.99 -7.34
CA MET A 195 2.85 1.33 -8.62
C MET A 195 3.89 0.21 -8.53
N ASN A 196 3.79 -0.73 -9.45
CA ASN A 196 4.80 -1.76 -9.63
C ASN A 196 5.88 -1.26 -10.61
N PRO A 197 7.09 -1.82 -10.59
CA PRO A 197 8.07 -1.58 -11.65
C PRO A 197 7.52 -2.01 -13.01
N THR A 198 7.96 -1.34 -14.08
CA THR A 198 7.54 -1.62 -15.46
C THR A 198 8.57 -2.47 -16.20
N SER A 199 9.26 -3.39 -15.53
CA SER A 199 10.09 -4.34 -16.23
C SER A 199 9.22 -5.27 -17.06
N LEU A 200 9.62 -5.52 -18.29
CA LEU A 200 8.85 -6.25 -19.32
C LEU A 200 8.47 -7.69 -18.92
N ARG A 201 8.99 -8.21 -17.83
CA ARG A 201 8.81 -9.59 -17.40
C ARG A 201 7.79 -9.79 -16.28
N ASP A 202 7.54 -8.76 -15.45
CA ASP A 202 7.07 -9.02 -14.10
C ASP A 202 5.57 -8.83 -13.87
N TYR A 203 4.87 -8.05 -14.72
CA TYR A 203 3.50 -7.65 -14.38
C TYR A 203 2.62 -7.50 -15.62
N ALA A 204 1.87 -8.55 -15.95
CA ALA A 204 0.82 -8.48 -16.97
C ALA A 204 -0.19 -7.37 -16.61
N GLY A 205 -0.46 -6.47 -17.55
CA GLY A 205 -1.40 -5.37 -17.36
C GLY A 205 -0.79 -4.07 -16.80
N THR A 206 0.51 -4.01 -16.49
CA THR A 206 1.17 -2.75 -16.16
C THR A 206 1.73 -2.07 -17.41
N GLN A 207 1.58 -0.75 -17.48
CA GLN A 207 2.07 0.07 -18.58
C GLN A 207 3.08 1.10 -18.06
N THR A 208 3.99 1.52 -18.92
CA THR A 208 4.82 2.69 -18.61
C THR A 208 3.93 3.92 -18.53
N LEU A 209 3.95 4.62 -17.40
CA LEU A 209 3.22 5.86 -17.25
C LEU A 209 3.60 6.86 -18.35
N ASN A 210 2.61 7.53 -18.90
CA ASN A 210 2.85 8.67 -19.76
C ASN A 210 3.76 9.67 -19.04
N LYS A 211 4.78 10.19 -19.74
CA LYS A 211 5.77 11.11 -19.16
C LYS A 211 5.12 12.32 -18.50
N ALA A 212 4.09 12.91 -19.15
CA ALA A 212 3.38 14.06 -18.59
C ALA A 212 2.62 13.72 -17.30
N PHE A 213 2.08 12.51 -17.17
CA PHE A 213 1.45 12.06 -15.92
C PHE A 213 2.50 11.74 -14.85
N ALA A 214 3.59 11.08 -15.24
CA ALA A 214 4.69 10.75 -14.33
C ALA A 214 5.37 12.00 -13.73
N ASP A 215 5.45 13.09 -14.49
CA ASP A 215 6.04 14.38 -14.05
C ASP A 215 5.27 15.04 -12.88
N ARG A 216 4.04 14.63 -12.64
CA ARG A 216 3.21 15.10 -11.49
C ARG A 216 3.51 14.39 -10.18
N TRP A 217 4.39 13.38 -10.23
CA TRP A 217 4.69 12.52 -9.09
C TRP A 217 6.15 12.60 -8.69
N VAL A 218 6.38 12.72 -7.41
CA VAL A 218 7.69 12.39 -6.82
C VAL A 218 7.69 10.90 -6.60
N ILE A 219 8.50 10.17 -7.38
CA ILE A 219 8.51 8.70 -7.33
C ILE A 219 9.62 8.23 -6.40
N TRP A 220 9.26 7.43 -5.40
CA TRP A 220 10.21 6.81 -4.49
C TRP A 220 10.20 5.30 -4.62
N ASP A 221 11.39 4.73 -4.75
CA ASP A 221 11.55 3.28 -4.77
C ASP A 221 11.37 2.70 -3.37
N LYS A 222 10.58 1.63 -3.29
CA LYS A 222 10.40 0.79 -2.12
C LYS A 222 10.89 -0.63 -2.44
N PRO A 223 12.16 -0.97 -2.10
CA PRO A 223 12.72 -2.30 -2.35
C PRO A 223 12.09 -3.35 -1.42
N PHE A 224 12.40 -4.62 -1.67
CA PHE A 224 12.14 -5.68 -0.70
C PHE A 224 12.84 -5.38 0.62
N PRO A 225 12.25 -5.79 1.76
CA PRO A 225 12.91 -5.65 3.05
C PRO A 225 14.23 -6.43 3.08
N ASN A 226 15.25 -5.82 3.68
CA ASN A 226 16.53 -6.49 3.95
C ASN A 226 16.43 -7.40 5.19
N LYS A 227 17.52 -8.09 5.53
CA LYS A 227 17.59 -9.04 6.63
C LYS A 227 17.18 -8.40 7.96
N GLU A 228 17.76 -7.27 8.32
CA GLU A 228 17.52 -6.56 9.59
C GLU A 228 16.07 -6.08 9.70
N GLN A 229 15.48 -5.70 8.58
CA GLN A 229 14.09 -5.28 8.51
C GLN A 229 13.16 -6.47 8.73
N LEU A 230 13.41 -7.61 8.09
CA LEU A 230 12.64 -8.83 8.30
C LEU A 230 12.76 -9.35 9.73
N GLU A 231 13.97 -9.37 10.31
CA GLU A 231 14.18 -9.71 11.72
C GLU A 231 13.36 -8.82 12.66
N SER A 232 13.32 -7.51 12.39
CA SER A 232 12.54 -6.56 13.18
C SER A 232 11.04 -6.82 13.08
N ILE A 233 10.54 -7.19 11.89
CA ILE A 233 9.13 -7.56 11.69
C ILE A 233 8.81 -8.84 12.47
N PHE A 234 9.61 -9.89 12.32
CA PHE A 234 9.37 -11.17 13.00
C PHE A 234 9.41 -11.00 14.51
N LYS A 235 10.42 -10.32 15.04
CA LYS A 235 10.54 -10.04 16.48
C LYS A 235 9.34 -9.31 17.05
N LYS A 236 8.75 -8.39 16.28
CA LYS A 236 7.59 -7.63 16.74
C LYS A 236 6.28 -8.40 16.59
N ARG A 237 6.10 -9.10 15.46
CA ARG A 237 4.84 -9.76 15.10
C ARG A 237 4.73 -11.16 15.69
N TYR A 238 5.84 -11.87 15.77
CA TYR A 238 5.91 -13.26 16.24
C TYR A 238 7.01 -13.47 17.29
N PRO A 239 6.90 -12.79 18.44
CA PRO A 239 7.97 -12.78 19.45
C PRO A 239 8.27 -14.15 20.09
N LYS A 240 7.38 -15.13 19.89
CA LYS A 240 7.55 -16.50 20.41
C LYS A 240 8.10 -17.48 19.37
N LEU A 241 8.13 -17.08 18.08
CA LEU A 241 8.67 -17.96 17.04
C LEU A 241 10.17 -18.12 17.24
N GLN A 242 10.60 -19.38 17.27
CA GLN A 242 12.00 -19.74 17.48
C GLN A 242 12.89 -19.19 16.36
N ASN A 243 14.10 -18.77 16.71
CA ASN A 243 15.06 -18.17 15.79
C ASN A 243 15.42 -19.09 14.63
N GLU A 244 15.44 -20.41 14.87
CA GLU A 244 15.74 -21.41 13.86
C GLU A 244 14.77 -21.35 12.66
N PHE A 245 13.48 -21.12 12.91
CA PHE A 245 12.51 -20.91 11.84
C PHE A 245 12.66 -19.53 11.21
N THR A 246 12.81 -18.50 12.03
CA THR A 246 12.93 -17.11 11.56
C THR A 246 14.13 -16.95 10.65
N ASP A 247 15.29 -17.45 11.03
CA ASP A 247 16.54 -17.34 10.26
C ASP A 247 16.45 -18.04 8.91
N LEU A 248 15.86 -19.24 8.87
CA LEU A 248 15.68 -19.99 7.63
C LEU A 248 14.69 -19.29 6.68
N ILE A 249 13.57 -18.81 7.21
CA ILE A 249 12.55 -18.09 6.43
C ILE A 249 13.14 -16.80 5.83
N ILE A 250 13.86 -16.04 6.63
CA ILE A 250 14.50 -14.80 6.19
C ILE A 250 15.56 -15.10 5.13
N LYS A 251 16.39 -16.11 5.34
CA LYS A 251 17.42 -16.48 4.38
C LYS A 251 16.82 -16.92 3.05
N LEU A 252 15.78 -17.77 3.07
CA LEU A 252 15.05 -18.16 1.85
C LEU A 252 14.47 -16.94 1.12
N ALA A 253 13.81 -16.03 1.85
CA ALA A 253 13.22 -14.85 1.27
C ALA A 253 14.25 -13.94 0.57
N ILE A 254 15.42 -13.77 1.20
CA ILE A 254 16.50 -12.94 0.63
C ILE A 254 17.09 -13.59 -0.61
N GLU A 255 17.42 -14.88 -0.55
CA GLU A 255 18.01 -15.58 -1.70
C GLU A 255 17.06 -15.63 -2.90
N ILE A 256 15.77 -15.91 -2.66
CA ILE A 256 14.74 -15.88 -3.70
C ILE A 256 14.60 -14.49 -4.31
N ASN A 257 14.51 -13.45 -3.48
CA ASN A 257 14.37 -12.08 -3.98
C ASN A 257 15.63 -11.57 -4.69
N ASN A 258 16.83 -12.03 -4.29
CA ASN A 258 18.07 -11.74 -5.00
C ASN A 258 18.09 -12.42 -6.39
N SER A 259 17.63 -13.65 -6.48
CA SER A 259 17.48 -14.35 -7.77
C SER A 259 16.47 -13.64 -8.66
N PHE A 260 15.34 -13.21 -8.12
CA PHE A 260 14.32 -12.42 -8.85
C PHE A 260 14.88 -11.10 -9.37
N LEU A 261 15.71 -10.41 -8.60
CA LEU A 261 16.31 -9.12 -8.98
C LEU A 261 17.58 -9.27 -9.84
N SER A 262 18.02 -10.49 -10.11
CA SER A 262 19.24 -10.75 -10.86
C SER A 262 19.04 -10.46 -12.35
N ASP A 263 20.02 -9.82 -12.97
CA ASP A 263 20.11 -9.67 -14.42
C ASP A 263 20.67 -10.94 -15.12
N ASP A 264 21.19 -11.90 -14.35
CA ASP A 264 21.70 -13.16 -14.86
C ASP A 264 20.56 -14.12 -15.19
N ILE A 265 20.35 -14.36 -16.47
CA ILE A 265 19.27 -15.21 -16.99
C ILE A 265 19.34 -16.66 -16.44
N SER A 266 20.53 -17.14 -16.05
CA SER A 266 20.70 -18.50 -15.54
C SER A 266 20.14 -18.73 -14.14
N ILE A 267 19.96 -17.65 -13.37
CA ILE A 267 19.45 -17.69 -11.99
C ILE A 267 18.22 -16.82 -11.79
N ASN A 268 17.77 -16.11 -12.82
CA ASN A 268 16.60 -15.24 -12.76
C ASN A 268 15.31 -16.08 -12.66
N ILE A 269 14.42 -15.66 -11.78
CA ILE A 269 13.10 -16.23 -11.59
C ILE A 269 12.05 -15.14 -11.74
N GLU A 270 10.80 -15.52 -12.03
CA GLU A 270 9.69 -14.59 -12.24
C GLU A 270 8.83 -14.39 -10.97
N THR A 271 8.92 -15.32 -10.01
CA THR A 271 8.12 -15.26 -8.79
C THR A 271 8.94 -14.79 -7.61
N PRO A 272 8.77 -13.55 -7.11
CA PRO A 272 9.44 -13.11 -5.89
C PRO A 272 8.75 -13.63 -4.64
N MET A 273 9.47 -13.71 -3.54
CA MET A 273 8.91 -14.00 -2.23
C MET A 273 8.38 -12.72 -1.57
N SER A 274 7.09 -12.47 -1.72
CA SER A 274 6.46 -11.25 -1.20
C SER A 274 6.48 -11.18 0.32
N LEU A 275 6.46 -9.96 0.88
CA LEU A 275 6.36 -9.76 2.33
C LEU A 275 5.10 -10.46 2.91
N ARG A 276 3.99 -10.49 2.17
CA ARG A 276 2.78 -11.24 2.56
C ARG A 276 3.07 -12.74 2.71
N THR A 277 3.84 -13.33 1.79
CA THR A 277 4.23 -14.73 1.90
C THR A 277 5.10 -14.95 3.12
N VAL A 278 6.10 -14.10 3.34
CA VAL A 278 7.08 -14.23 4.43
C VAL A 278 6.43 -14.04 5.80
N VAL A 279 5.63 -12.99 5.98
CA VAL A 279 5.15 -12.59 7.31
C VAL A 279 3.70 -12.97 7.61
N GLU A 280 2.98 -13.53 6.65
CA GLU A 280 1.58 -13.96 6.87
C GLU A 280 1.42 -15.45 6.54
N ARG A 281 1.67 -15.87 5.28
CA ARG A 281 1.41 -17.24 4.85
C ARG A 281 2.30 -18.26 5.55
N ILE A 282 3.60 -18.01 5.65
CA ILE A 282 4.52 -18.97 6.30
C ILE A 282 4.21 -19.12 7.78
N PRO A 283 4.03 -18.06 8.59
CA PRO A 283 3.62 -18.22 9.98
C PRO A 283 2.28 -18.96 10.16
N VAL A 284 1.27 -18.64 9.33
CA VAL A 284 -0.01 -19.40 9.34
C VAL A 284 0.22 -20.88 9.03
N GLY A 285 1.06 -21.19 8.04
CA GLY A 285 1.42 -22.56 7.71
C GLY A 285 2.14 -23.27 8.85
N LEU A 286 3.09 -22.60 9.50
CA LEU A 286 3.77 -23.16 10.68
C LEU A 286 2.83 -23.50 11.82
N ASP A 287 1.80 -22.68 12.08
CA ASP A 287 0.77 -23.00 13.08
C ASP A 287 -0.10 -24.18 12.64
N LEU A 288 -0.51 -24.18 11.36
CA LEU A 288 -1.33 -25.25 10.79
C LEU A 288 -0.61 -26.60 10.83
N TYR A 289 0.66 -26.65 10.49
CA TYR A 289 1.46 -27.88 10.42
C TYR A 289 2.36 -28.12 11.64
N LYS A 290 2.13 -27.42 12.75
CA LYS A 290 2.99 -27.51 13.96
C LYS A 290 3.19 -28.91 14.54
N ASN A 291 2.29 -29.86 14.23
CA ASN A 291 2.38 -31.25 14.66
C ASN A 291 2.97 -32.20 13.59
N ALA A 292 3.32 -31.69 12.42
CA ALA A 292 3.99 -32.50 11.40
C ALA A 292 5.42 -32.87 11.83
N SER A 293 6.00 -33.87 11.19
CA SER A 293 7.40 -34.27 11.42
C SER A 293 8.38 -33.16 10.99
N ASP A 294 8.06 -32.43 9.94
CA ASP A 294 8.77 -31.24 9.47
C ASP A 294 7.74 -30.12 9.16
N PRO A 295 7.43 -29.28 10.16
CA PRO A 295 6.45 -28.19 9.99
C PRO A 295 6.82 -27.19 8.90
N LEU A 296 8.12 -26.87 8.76
CA LEU A 296 8.58 -25.91 7.78
C LEU A 296 8.47 -26.46 6.35
N HIS A 297 8.80 -27.74 6.16
CA HIS A 297 8.65 -28.42 4.86
C HIS A 297 7.19 -28.50 4.42
N GLU A 298 6.28 -28.89 5.33
CA GLU A 298 4.85 -28.95 5.02
C GLU A 298 4.30 -27.55 4.72
N THR A 299 4.75 -26.53 5.43
CA THR A 299 4.39 -25.13 5.14
C THR A 299 4.89 -24.72 3.76
N TRP A 300 6.13 -24.99 3.44
CA TRP A 300 6.72 -24.69 2.14
C TRP A 300 5.92 -25.31 1.01
N LYS A 301 5.70 -26.61 1.08
CA LYS A 301 4.98 -27.40 0.07
C LYS A 301 3.55 -26.91 -0.16
N ASN A 302 2.82 -26.56 0.91
CA ASN A 302 1.38 -26.31 0.83
C ASN A 302 1.02 -24.81 0.81
N MET A 303 1.89 -23.93 1.32
CA MET A 303 1.58 -22.50 1.45
C MET A 303 2.46 -21.60 0.54
N VAL A 304 3.60 -22.10 0.06
CA VAL A 304 4.51 -21.31 -0.77
C VAL A 304 4.50 -21.82 -2.21
N LEU A 305 4.87 -23.08 -2.44
CA LEU A 305 5.00 -23.63 -3.81
C LEU A 305 3.76 -23.51 -4.70
N PRO A 306 2.51 -23.62 -4.20
CA PRO A 306 1.32 -23.44 -5.06
C PRO A 306 1.17 -22.04 -5.66
N HIS A 307 1.95 -21.07 -5.19
CA HIS A 307 1.94 -19.70 -5.69
C HIS A 307 3.16 -19.35 -6.55
N VAL A 308 4.01 -20.32 -6.80
CA VAL A 308 5.23 -20.18 -7.60
C VAL A 308 4.90 -20.56 -9.05
N ASN A 309 5.39 -19.77 -10.00
CA ASN A 309 5.28 -20.11 -11.41
C ASN A 309 5.91 -21.50 -11.67
N PRO A 310 5.31 -22.34 -12.50
CA PRO A 310 5.86 -23.68 -12.78
C PRO A 310 7.31 -23.68 -13.23
N GLU A 311 7.72 -22.67 -13.99
CA GLU A 311 9.09 -22.51 -14.50
C GLU A 311 10.12 -22.22 -13.40
N ASP A 312 9.68 -21.66 -12.26
CA ASP A 312 10.54 -21.31 -11.13
C ASP A 312 10.67 -22.45 -10.09
N LEU A 313 9.85 -23.52 -10.19
CA LEU A 313 9.78 -24.57 -9.16
C LEU A 313 11.11 -25.29 -8.93
N ASP A 314 11.87 -25.55 -9.97
CA ASP A 314 13.18 -26.21 -9.85
C ASP A 314 14.18 -25.31 -9.13
N HIS A 315 14.15 -24.01 -9.41
CA HIS A 315 15.00 -23.04 -8.73
C HIS A 315 14.63 -22.91 -7.25
N TYR A 316 13.35 -22.81 -6.94
CA TYR A 316 12.82 -22.79 -5.58
C TYR A 316 13.21 -24.05 -4.79
N SER A 317 13.16 -25.22 -5.43
CA SER A 317 13.57 -26.49 -4.84
C SER A 317 15.08 -26.54 -4.59
N THR A 318 15.87 -25.99 -5.49
CA THR A 318 17.32 -25.89 -5.34
C THR A 318 17.70 -24.97 -4.18
N LEU A 319 17.07 -23.78 -4.09
CA LEU A 319 17.29 -22.87 -2.98
C LEU A 319 16.84 -23.46 -1.65
N TRP A 320 15.70 -24.16 -1.61
CA TRP A 320 15.25 -24.89 -0.43
C TRP A 320 16.32 -25.90 0.04
N ASN A 321 16.78 -26.77 -0.84
CA ASN A 321 17.78 -27.78 -0.52
C ASN A 321 19.11 -27.17 -0.07
N THR A 322 19.47 -26.00 -0.57
CA THR A 322 20.70 -25.29 -0.22
C THR A 322 20.59 -24.59 1.14
N VAL A 323 19.48 -23.95 1.41
CA VAL A 323 19.29 -23.09 2.59
C VAL A 323 18.82 -23.91 3.79
N VAL A 324 17.79 -24.75 3.60
CA VAL A 324 17.12 -25.45 4.70
C VAL A 324 17.79 -26.79 4.99
N ARG A 325 18.16 -27.55 3.97
CA ARG A 325 18.69 -28.93 4.06
C ARG A 325 17.82 -29.87 4.87
N ASN A 326 17.76 -29.63 6.19
CA ASN A 326 16.86 -30.29 7.14
C ASN A 326 16.15 -29.20 7.95
N GLY A 327 14.84 -29.22 7.97
CA GLY A 327 14.06 -28.30 8.80
C GLY A 327 14.32 -28.48 10.30
N PRO A 328 14.02 -27.48 11.12
CA PRO A 328 14.17 -27.58 12.57
C PRO A 328 13.33 -28.74 13.13
N ASN A 329 13.96 -29.62 13.89
CA ASN A 329 13.28 -30.74 14.55
C ASN A 329 12.64 -30.31 15.88
N ILE A 330 11.90 -29.20 15.84
CA ILE A 330 11.17 -28.62 16.98
C ILE A 330 9.79 -28.14 16.52
N LYS A 331 8.87 -28.03 17.45
CA LYS A 331 7.53 -27.47 17.14
C LYS A 331 7.60 -25.95 17.12
N PRO A 332 7.07 -25.28 16.06
CA PRO A 332 6.98 -23.85 16.04
C PRO A 332 6.01 -23.32 17.13
N SER A 333 6.38 -22.20 17.75
CA SER A 333 5.53 -21.45 18.69
C SER A 333 5.30 -20.05 18.13
N LEU A 334 4.04 -19.63 17.99
CA LEU A 334 3.64 -18.34 17.43
C LEU A 334 2.97 -17.44 18.45
#